data_bd834113d2a5a9ae9e188a56ec9d256d
#
_entry.id   bd834113d2a5a9ae9e188a56ec9d256d
#
_cell.length_a   1.000
_cell.length_b   1.000
_cell.length_c   1.000
_cell.angle_alpha   90.00
_cell.angle_beta   90.00
_cell.angle_gamma   90.00
#
_symmetry.space_group_name_H-M   'P 1'
#
loop_
_entity.id
_entity.type
_entity.pdbx_description
1 polymer ?
#
loop_
_entity_poly.entity_id
_entity_poly.type
_entity_poly.pdbx_seq_one_letter_code
_entity_poly.pdbx_strand_id
1 'polypeptide(L)'
;GSTVQFVDEKKASGGLKDVFFSPDKTYVVAFYRDKLDQVGRERLNLITGTYRDRVFNQEGGDYLKNLLCWPRATVEHNGRVGVVVPFFAKHFFFEHGSRNDDQMLGIRKREKEGKWFASAKNRSKFLDPRELGDGLTQLKTCIMMARAVRRLHSAGLAHSDLSYKNVLVDPSAGRACLIDLDGLVVPSKFPPDVAGTP
;
A
#
# COMPACT_ATOMS: atom_id res chain seq x y z
N GLY A 1 4.55 26.37 -1.27
CA GLY A 1 4.53 24.97 -0.80
C GLY A 1 3.80 24.88 0.51
N SER A 2 3.16 23.74 0.79
CA SER A 2 2.50 23.47 2.06
C SER A 2 3.45 22.73 3.00
N THR A 3 3.31 22.95 4.31
CA THR A 3 4.09 22.27 5.34
C THR A 3 3.41 20.96 5.72
N VAL A 4 4.21 19.92 5.89
CA VAL A 4 3.76 18.60 6.36
C VAL A 4 4.33 18.38 7.77
N GLN A 5 3.50 17.92 8.71
CA GLN A 5 3.91 17.62 10.07
C GLN A 5 4.05 16.11 10.26
N PHE A 6 5.03 15.68 11.03
CA PHE A 6 5.20 14.30 11.44
C PHE A 6 5.82 14.22 12.85
N VAL A 7 5.59 13.11 13.53
CA VAL A 7 6.16 12.82 14.84
C VAL A 7 7.55 12.23 14.63
N ASP A 8 8.57 12.83 15.24
CA ASP A 8 9.97 12.42 15.10
C ASP A 8 10.30 11.13 15.88
N GLU A 9 9.39 10.18 15.85
CA GLU A 9 9.58 8.83 16.35
C GLU A 9 9.37 7.85 15.20
N LYS A 10 10.45 7.21 14.75
CA LYS A 10 10.39 6.23 13.68
C LYS A 10 9.52 5.04 14.06
N LYS A 11 8.45 4.78 13.30
CA LYS A 11 7.49 3.70 13.58
C LYS A 11 7.80 2.39 12.88
N ALA A 12 8.35 2.48 11.69
CA ALA A 12 8.73 1.32 10.91
C ALA A 12 9.95 1.61 10.04
N SER A 13 10.66 0.56 9.69
CA SER A 13 11.77 0.60 8.77
C SER A 13 11.54 -0.48 7.74
N GLY A 14 11.13 -0.08 6.53
CA GLY A 14 11.07 -0.96 5.36
C GLY A 14 12.45 -1.13 4.71
N GLY A 15 12.53 -1.83 3.59
CA GLY A 15 13.79 -2.04 2.85
C GLY A 15 14.49 -0.73 2.50
N LEU A 16 13.77 0.26 1.99
CA LEU A 16 14.33 1.48 1.42
C LEU A 16 13.96 2.76 2.19
N LYS A 17 12.95 2.73 3.09
CA LYS A 17 12.35 3.92 3.69
C LYS A 17 12.21 3.79 5.21
N ASP A 18 12.32 4.93 5.88
CA ASP A 18 11.93 5.11 7.28
C ASP A 18 10.56 5.79 7.34
N VAL A 19 9.63 5.26 8.14
CA VAL A 19 8.24 5.68 8.18
C VAL A 19 7.90 6.38 9.49
N PHE A 20 7.26 7.53 9.39
CA PHE A 20 6.85 8.39 10.50
C PHE A 20 5.36 8.70 10.43
N PHE A 21 4.66 8.69 11.55
CA PHE A 21 3.24 9.07 11.58
C PHE A 21 3.04 10.59 11.55
N SER A 22 1.94 11.02 10.94
CA SER A 22 1.36 12.34 11.23
C SER A 22 0.86 12.40 12.68
N PRO A 23 0.80 13.60 13.30
CA PRO A 23 0.28 13.75 14.68
C PRO A 23 -1.12 13.16 14.87
N ASP A 24 -1.99 13.30 13.87
CA ASP A 24 -3.37 12.82 13.86
C ASP A 24 -3.52 11.38 13.30
N LYS A 25 -2.43 10.75 12.87
CA LYS A 25 -2.39 9.41 12.27
C LYS A 25 -3.26 9.24 11.03
N THR A 26 -3.51 10.30 10.28
CA THR A 26 -4.25 10.23 9.01
C THR A 26 -3.37 9.91 7.81
N TYR A 27 -2.06 10.14 7.93
CA TYR A 27 -1.05 9.81 6.93
C TYR A 27 0.27 9.40 7.58
N VAL A 28 1.15 8.89 6.77
CA VAL A 28 2.55 8.66 7.10
C VAL A 28 3.45 9.46 6.17
N VAL A 29 4.63 9.81 6.66
CA VAL A 29 5.73 10.34 5.86
C VAL A 29 6.79 9.25 5.78
N ALA A 30 7.10 8.80 4.59
CA ALA A 30 8.11 7.78 4.32
C ALA A 30 9.32 8.39 3.64
N PHE A 31 10.43 8.57 4.38
CA PHE A 31 11.68 9.13 3.87
C PHE A 31 12.58 8.03 3.32
N TYR A 32 13.08 8.22 2.11
CA TYR A 32 14.13 7.35 1.55
C TYR A 32 15.40 7.47 2.40
N ARG A 33 16.07 6.33 2.65
CA ARG A 33 17.34 6.30 3.38
C ARG A 33 18.47 6.79 2.52
N ASP A 34 18.50 6.31 1.28
CA ASP A 34 19.50 6.71 0.30
C ASP A 34 19.06 7.98 -0.41
N LYS A 35 20.05 8.75 -0.86
CA LYS A 35 19.80 9.95 -1.63
C LYS A 35 19.27 9.57 -3.01
N LEU A 36 18.06 10.01 -3.32
CA LEU A 36 17.49 9.83 -4.66
C LEU A 36 18.25 10.68 -5.67
N ASP A 37 18.55 10.07 -6.80
CA ASP A 37 19.05 10.77 -7.98
C ASP A 37 17.97 11.63 -8.64
N GLN A 38 18.34 12.34 -9.70
CA GLN A 38 17.41 13.20 -10.43
C GLN A 38 16.25 12.40 -11.05
N VAL A 39 16.51 11.18 -11.54
CA VAL A 39 15.50 10.30 -12.17
C VAL A 39 14.47 9.84 -11.14
N GLY A 40 14.93 9.42 -9.94
CA GLY A 40 14.03 9.04 -8.85
C GLY A 40 13.17 10.20 -8.35
N ARG A 41 13.74 11.41 -8.24
CA ARG A 41 12.98 12.63 -7.90
C ARG A 41 11.94 12.97 -8.96
N GLU A 42 12.29 12.90 -10.25
CA GLU A 42 11.35 13.13 -11.35
C GLU A 42 10.21 12.10 -11.33
N ARG A 43 10.54 10.81 -11.12
CA ARG A 43 9.53 9.75 -10.97
C ARG A 43 8.53 10.09 -9.89
N LEU A 44 8.98 10.42 -8.68
CA LEU A 44 8.11 10.76 -7.56
C LEU A 44 7.21 11.96 -7.87
N ASN A 45 7.74 13.00 -8.48
CA ASN A 45 6.96 14.17 -8.87
C ASN A 45 5.86 13.84 -9.88
N LEU A 46 6.16 12.97 -10.85
CA LEU A 46 5.17 12.53 -11.83
C LEU A 46 4.12 11.58 -11.20
N ILE A 47 4.53 10.69 -10.31
CA ILE A 47 3.62 9.79 -9.60
C ILE A 47 2.67 10.58 -8.71
N THR A 48 3.16 11.54 -7.95
CA THR A 48 2.32 12.37 -7.05
C THR A 48 1.49 13.44 -7.78
N GLY A 49 1.85 13.78 -9.00
CA GLY A 49 1.17 14.76 -9.85
C GLY A 49 0.45 14.11 -11.05
N THR A 50 1.05 14.18 -12.22
CA THR A 50 0.43 13.82 -13.51
C THR A 50 -0.18 12.41 -13.54
N TYR A 51 0.51 11.40 -13.01
CA TYR A 51 -0.02 10.04 -13.01
C TYR A 51 -1.14 9.86 -11.99
N ARG A 52 -1.05 10.52 -10.84
CA ARG A 52 -2.14 10.55 -9.86
C ARG A 52 -3.41 11.13 -10.49
N ASP A 53 -3.29 12.25 -11.18
CA ASP A 53 -4.42 12.88 -11.86
C ASP A 53 -4.98 12.00 -12.97
N ARG A 54 -4.14 11.37 -13.77
CA ARG A 54 -4.55 10.41 -14.81
C ARG A 54 -5.32 9.21 -14.25
N VAL A 55 -4.95 8.76 -13.03
CA VAL A 55 -5.63 7.64 -12.38
C VAL A 55 -6.96 8.08 -11.75
N PHE A 56 -7.02 9.23 -11.09
CA PHE A 56 -8.15 9.58 -10.22
C PHE A 56 -9.13 10.61 -10.82
N ASN A 57 -8.71 11.46 -11.78
CA ASN A 57 -9.57 12.46 -12.38
C ASN A 57 -10.43 11.89 -13.52
N GLN A 58 -11.08 10.76 -13.28
CA GLN A 58 -11.99 10.09 -14.21
C GLN A 58 -13.22 9.61 -13.43
N GLU A 59 -14.26 9.22 -14.14
CA GLU A 59 -15.45 8.59 -13.55
C GLU A 59 -15.04 7.38 -12.69
N GLY A 60 -15.56 7.32 -11.48
CA GLY A 60 -15.21 6.28 -10.50
C GLY A 60 -13.86 6.49 -9.81
N GLY A 61 -13.19 7.63 -9.98
CA GLY A 61 -11.88 7.91 -9.35
C GLY A 61 -11.92 7.83 -7.83
N ASP A 62 -12.99 8.26 -7.18
CA ASP A 62 -13.13 8.16 -5.72
C ASP A 62 -13.17 6.71 -5.22
N TYR A 63 -13.79 5.81 -5.98
CA TYR A 63 -13.77 4.39 -5.68
C TYR A 63 -12.33 3.82 -5.73
N LEU A 64 -11.52 4.28 -6.68
CA LEU A 64 -10.14 3.83 -6.84
C LEU A 64 -9.23 4.22 -5.66
N LYS A 65 -9.56 5.27 -4.91
CA LYS A 65 -8.86 5.66 -3.68
C LYS A 65 -8.91 4.56 -2.60
N ASN A 66 -9.92 3.69 -2.66
CA ASN A 66 -10.02 2.54 -1.75
C ASN A 66 -9.19 1.34 -2.22
N LEU A 67 -8.78 1.32 -3.49
CA LEU A 67 -8.01 0.22 -4.09
C LEU A 67 -6.52 0.52 -4.21
N LEU A 68 -6.13 1.80 -4.15
CA LEU A 68 -4.77 2.27 -4.42
C LEU A 68 -4.35 3.23 -3.31
N CYS A 69 -3.44 2.80 -2.44
CA CYS A 69 -2.86 3.66 -1.42
C CYS A 69 -1.80 4.57 -2.05
N TRP A 70 -2.28 5.61 -2.73
CA TRP A 70 -1.47 6.46 -3.60
C TRP A 70 -0.75 7.56 -2.81
N PRO A 71 0.55 7.80 -3.04
CA PRO A 71 1.27 8.92 -2.44
C PRO A 71 0.67 10.26 -2.89
N ARG A 72 0.43 11.16 -1.93
CA ARG A 72 -0.26 12.44 -2.15
C ARG A 72 0.66 13.57 -2.54
N ALA A 73 1.89 13.54 -2.01
CA ALA A 73 2.89 14.59 -2.23
C ALA A 73 4.30 14.05 -2.00
N THR A 74 5.27 14.74 -2.56
CA THR A 74 6.69 14.62 -2.19
C THR A 74 7.01 15.62 -1.08
N VAL A 75 7.95 15.27 -0.21
CA VAL A 75 8.46 16.13 0.86
C VAL A 75 9.99 16.05 0.89
N GLU A 76 10.62 17.09 1.39
CA GLU A 76 12.05 17.10 1.67
C GLU A 76 12.29 17.60 3.10
N HIS A 77 13.08 16.88 3.87
CA HIS A 77 13.47 17.25 5.23
C HIS A 77 14.92 16.80 5.49
N ASN A 78 15.75 17.71 5.96
CA ASN A 78 17.18 17.47 6.24
C ASN A 78 17.92 16.79 5.06
N GLY A 79 17.64 17.23 3.82
CA GLY A 79 18.24 16.67 2.60
C GLY A 79 17.72 15.30 2.18
N ARG A 80 16.80 14.71 2.93
CA ARG A 80 16.13 13.45 2.59
C ARG A 80 14.82 13.72 1.86
N VAL A 81 14.61 13.02 0.77
CA VAL A 81 13.33 13.03 0.04
C VAL A 81 12.42 11.98 0.64
N GLY A 82 11.14 12.27 0.69
CA GLY A 82 10.11 11.35 1.14
C GLY A 82 8.80 11.54 0.41
N VAL A 83 7.85 10.70 0.72
CA VAL A 83 6.47 10.75 0.22
C VAL A 83 5.48 10.80 1.38
N VAL A 84 4.39 11.52 1.17
CA VAL A 84 3.22 11.52 2.07
C VAL A 84 2.23 10.50 1.55
N VAL A 85 1.94 9.49 2.35
CA VAL A 85 1.04 8.39 1.97
C VAL A 85 -0.12 8.34 2.96
N PRO A 86 -1.38 8.16 2.51
CA PRO A 86 -2.51 7.96 3.42
C PRO A 86 -2.22 6.80 4.38
N PHE A 87 -2.66 6.93 5.64
CA PHE A 87 -2.62 5.78 6.52
C PHE A 87 -3.68 4.75 6.07
N PHE A 88 -3.36 3.47 6.21
CA PHE A 88 -4.23 2.40 5.76
C PHE A 88 -5.56 2.40 6.51
N ALA A 89 -6.65 2.09 5.83
CA ALA A 89 -7.96 2.00 6.45
C ALA A 89 -7.98 0.90 7.53
N LYS A 90 -8.69 1.18 8.63
CA LYS A 90 -8.72 0.31 9.83
C LYS A 90 -9.06 -1.15 9.52
N HIS A 91 -9.91 -1.43 8.55
CA HIS A 91 -10.31 -2.79 8.18
C HIS A 91 -9.18 -3.64 7.57
N PHE A 92 -8.06 -3.02 7.15
CA PHE A 92 -6.85 -3.73 6.73
C PHE A 92 -5.93 -4.14 7.89
N PHE A 93 -6.34 -3.90 9.13
CA PHE A 93 -5.65 -4.40 10.32
C PHE A 93 -6.50 -5.47 11.00
N PHE A 94 -5.84 -6.49 11.56
CA PHE A 94 -6.53 -7.52 12.32
C PHE A 94 -7.19 -6.93 13.56
N GLU A 95 -8.48 -7.12 13.69
CA GLU A 95 -9.23 -6.76 14.90
C GLU A 95 -9.16 -7.88 15.94
N HIS A 96 -9.31 -9.11 15.51
CA HIS A 96 -9.32 -10.31 16.34
C HIS A 96 -8.01 -11.11 16.27
N GLY A 97 -7.29 -11.02 15.13
CA GLY A 97 -6.01 -11.67 14.93
C GLY A 97 -6.10 -13.16 14.65
N SER A 98 -5.33 -13.95 15.40
CA SER A 98 -5.30 -15.40 15.26
C SER A 98 -6.24 -16.11 16.23
N ARG A 99 -6.41 -17.43 16.06
CA ARG A 99 -7.21 -18.29 16.96
C ARG A 99 -6.74 -18.18 18.41
N ASN A 100 -7.58 -18.64 19.33
CA ASN A 100 -7.36 -18.64 20.79
C ASN A 100 -7.06 -17.22 21.31
N ASP A 101 -7.92 -16.27 20.96
CA ASP A 101 -7.78 -14.86 21.34
C ASP A 101 -6.39 -14.27 21.03
N ASP A 102 -5.93 -14.54 19.80
CA ASP A 102 -4.64 -14.12 19.24
C ASP A 102 -3.39 -14.77 19.87
N GLN A 103 -3.55 -15.77 20.75
CA GLN A 103 -2.42 -16.44 21.37
C GLN A 103 -1.59 -17.27 20.38
N MET A 104 -2.20 -17.69 19.25
CA MET A 104 -1.51 -18.56 18.29
C MET A 104 -0.40 -17.83 17.52
N LEU A 105 -0.61 -16.58 17.08
CA LEU A 105 0.35 -15.83 16.24
C LEU A 105 0.69 -14.43 16.75
N GLY A 106 -0.11 -13.82 17.64
CA GLY A 106 0.11 -12.45 18.11
C GLY A 106 0.08 -11.42 17.01
N ILE A 107 -0.94 -11.45 16.13
CA ILE A 107 -1.03 -10.60 14.95
C ILE A 107 -2.13 -9.53 15.03
N ARG A 108 -2.85 -9.43 16.14
CA ARG A 108 -3.83 -8.36 16.36
C ARG A 108 -3.19 -6.99 16.13
N LYS A 109 -3.88 -6.10 15.43
CA LYS A 109 -3.42 -4.78 14.97
C LYS A 109 -2.28 -4.78 13.94
N ARG A 110 -1.84 -5.94 13.44
CA ARG A 110 -0.94 -6.00 12.28
C ARG A 110 -1.74 -5.94 10.98
N GLU A 111 -1.07 -5.54 9.91
CA GLU A 111 -1.66 -5.47 8.57
C GLU A 111 -2.07 -6.85 8.05
N LYS A 112 -3.21 -6.90 7.36
CA LYS A 112 -3.69 -8.09 6.67
C LYS A 112 -3.05 -8.16 5.28
N GLU A 113 -1.79 -8.60 5.22
CA GLU A 113 -1.05 -8.76 3.97
C GLU A 113 -1.68 -9.81 3.03
N GLY A 114 -1.38 -9.73 1.73
CA GLY A 114 -1.91 -10.63 0.68
C GLY A 114 -1.65 -12.11 0.90
N LYS A 115 -0.65 -12.50 1.71
CA LYS A 115 -0.43 -13.91 2.08
C LYS A 115 -1.67 -14.56 2.70
N TRP A 116 -2.47 -13.79 3.42
CA TRP A 116 -3.71 -14.28 4.03
C TRP A 116 -4.84 -14.51 3.02
N PHE A 117 -4.73 -13.90 1.83
CA PHE A 117 -5.61 -14.20 0.71
C PHE A 117 -5.18 -15.46 -0.04
N ALA A 118 -3.88 -15.64 -0.26
CA ALA A 118 -3.32 -16.67 -1.13
C ALA A 118 -3.58 -18.12 -0.66
N SER A 119 -3.77 -18.35 0.65
CA SER A 119 -3.94 -19.70 1.20
C SER A 119 -5.19 -19.82 2.09
N ALA A 120 -6.25 -20.40 1.53
CA ALA A 120 -7.47 -20.74 2.28
C ALA A 120 -7.18 -21.67 3.47
N LYS A 121 -6.27 -22.65 3.27
CA LYS A 121 -5.84 -23.60 4.31
C LYS A 121 -5.19 -22.87 5.49
N ASN A 122 -4.30 -21.92 5.23
CA ASN A 122 -3.63 -21.18 6.29
C ASN A 122 -4.60 -20.22 7.00
N ARG A 123 -5.49 -19.54 6.26
CA ARG A 123 -6.53 -18.72 6.88
C ARG A 123 -7.35 -19.53 7.88
N SER A 124 -7.96 -20.63 7.43
CA SER A 124 -8.84 -21.45 8.26
C SER A 124 -8.11 -22.11 9.42
N LYS A 125 -6.80 -22.37 9.31
CA LYS A 125 -6.00 -22.97 10.37
C LYS A 125 -5.61 -21.96 11.44
N PHE A 126 -5.23 -20.75 11.07
CA PHE A 126 -4.54 -19.82 11.96
C PHE A 126 -5.37 -18.61 12.37
N LEU A 127 -6.24 -18.08 11.50
CA LEU A 127 -6.98 -16.86 11.82
C LEU A 127 -8.20 -17.14 12.70
N ASP A 128 -8.57 -16.12 13.48
CA ASP A 128 -9.86 -16.10 14.18
C ASP A 128 -10.99 -16.25 13.15
N PRO A 129 -12.06 -17.04 13.41
CA PRO A 129 -13.19 -17.20 12.50
C PRO A 129 -13.82 -15.89 12.03
N ARG A 130 -13.79 -14.84 12.84
CA ARG A 130 -14.32 -13.51 12.49
C ARG A 130 -13.48 -12.75 11.46
N GLU A 131 -12.24 -13.16 11.25
CA GLU A 131 -11.34 -12.61 10.21
C GLU A 131 -11.42 -13.35 8.87
N LEU A 132 -12.15 -14.47 8.85
CA LEU A 132 -12.33 -15.27 7.65
C LEU A 132 -13.40 -14.66 6.75
N GLY A 133 -13.25 -14.85 5.45
CA GLY A 133 -14.27 -14.66 4.46
C GLY A 133 -14.79 -16.00 3.93
N ASP A 134 -15.74 -15.92 3.06
CA ASP A 134 -16.29 -17.02 2.28
C ASP A 134 -15.83 -16.99 0.81
N GLY A 135 -16.36 -17.88 -0.02
CA GLY A 135 -16.06 -17.93 -1.45
C GLY A 135 -16.46 -16.66 -2.20
N LEU A 136 -17.56 -16.01 -1.81
CA LEU A 136 -18.02 -14.77 -2.42
C LEU A 136 -17.11 -13.58 -2.08
N THR A 137 -16.72 -13.45 -0.83
CA THR A 137 -15.79 -12.40 -0.40
C THR A 137 -14.40 -12.61 -1.00
N GLN A 138 -13.99 -13.86 -1.19
CA GLN A 138 -12.76 -14.18 -1.91
C GLN A 138 -12.82 -13.75 -3.38
N LEU A 139 -13.90 -14.04 -4.08
CA LEU A 139 -14.10 -13.58 -5.46
C LEU A 139 -14.12 -12.04 -5.55
N LYS A 140 -14.78 -11.36 -4.61
CA LYS A 140 -14.74 -9.90 -4.51
C LYS A 140 -13.30 -9.38 -4.36
N THR A 141 -12.50 -9.98 -3.51
CA THR A 141 -11.07 -9.60 -3.34
C THR A 141 -10.31 -9.73 -4.67
N CYS A 142 -10.49 -10.84 -5.41
CA CYS A 142 -9.90 -11.02 -6.75
C CYS A 142 -10.31 -9.89 -7.70
N ILE A 143 -11.60 -9.55 -7.73
CA ILE A 143 -12.14 -8.49 -8.59
C ILE A 143 -11.52 -7.13 -8.21
N MET A 144 -11.38 -6.83 -6.91
CA MET A 144 -10.78 -5.58 -6.45
C MET A 144 -9.31 -5.49 -6.89
N MET A 145 -8.53 -6.54 -6.70
CA MET A 145 -7.14 -6.62 -7.14
C MET A 145 -7.02 -6.44 -8.66
N ALA A 146 -7.82 -7.16 -9.43
CA ALA A 146 -7.83 -7.05 -10.90
C ALA A 146 -8.19 -5.64 -11.37
N ARG A 147 -9.15 -4.98 -10.73
CA ARG A 147 -9.53 -3.58 -11.03
C ARG A 147 -8.40 -2.61 -10.73
N ALA A 148 -7.72 -2.78 -9.58
CA ALA A 148 -6.58 -1.95 -9.21
C ALA A 148 -5.45 -2.07 -10.25
N VAL A 149 -5.03 -3.30 -10.58
CA VAL A 149 -3.97 -3.56 -11.57
C VAL A 149 -4.37 -3.06 -12.96
N ARG A 150 -5.60 -3.37 -13.42
CA ARG A 150 -6.11 -2.88 -14.71
C ARG A 150 -6.04 -1.34 -14.77
N ARG A 151 -6.37 -0.67 -13.67
CA ARG A 151 -6.34 0.80 -13.64
C ARG A 151 -4.93 1.35 -13.78
N LEU A 152 -3.95 0.75 -13.11
CA LEU A 152 -2.54 1.12 -13.28
C LEU A 152 -2.11 0.93 -14.74
N HIS A 153 -2.38 -0.23 -15.34
CA HIS A 153 -2.02 -0.54 -16.72
C HIS A 153 -2.70 0.41 -17.72
N SER A 154 -3.97 0.74 -17.51
CA SER A 154 -4.69 1.72 -18.37
C SER A 154 -4.12 3.14 -18.28
N ALA A 155 -3.43 3.47 -17.18
CA ALA A 155 -2.73 4.74 -17.03
C ALA A 155 -1.28 4.69 -17.56
N GLY A 156 -0.84 3.55 -18.11
CA GLY A 156 0.53 3.33 -18.60
C GLY A 156 1.52 3.08 -17.46
N LEU A 157 1.07 2.48 -16.36
CA LEU A 157 1.87 2.22 -15.17
C LEU A 157 1.89 0.74 -14.85
N ALA A 158 2.98 0.25 -14.26
CA ALA A 158 3.06 -1.10 -13.73
C ALA A 158 3.65 -1.10 -12.32
N HIS A 159 3.19 -2.02 -11.47
CA HIS A 159 3.77 -2.25 -10.16
C HIS A 159 4.94 -3.22 -10.29
N SER A 160 6.18 -2.76 -10.00
CA SER A 160 7.40 -3.56 -10.17
C SER A 160 7.53 -4.70 -9.16
N ASP A 161 6.96 -4.52 -7.97
CA ASP A 161 6.99 -5.51 -6.89
C ASP A 161 5.57 -5.80 -6.37
N LEU A 162 4.75 -6.48 -7.17
CA LEU A 162 3.41 -6.91 -6.78
C LEU A 162 3.50 -8.19 -5.94
N SER A 163 4.20 -8.13 -4.83
CA SER A 163 4.31 -9.20 -3.85
C SER A 163 3.14 -9.19 -2.85
N TYR A 164 3.01 -10.27 -2.08
CA TYR A 164 1.99 -10.34 -1.01
C TYR A 164 2.13 -9.26 0.05
N LYS A 165 3.31 -8.66 0.21
CA LYS A 165 3.57 -7.56 1.16
C LYS A 165 3.00 -6.24 0.69
N ASN A 166 2.88 -6.06 -0.62
CA ASN A 166 2.42 -4.84 -1.26
C ASN A 166 0.93 -4.89 -1.64
N VAL A 167 0.22 -5.88 -1.10
CA VAL A 167 -1.24 -6.00 -1.19
C VAL A 167 -1.80 -6.15 0.22
N LEU A 168 -2.70 -5.27 0.61
CA LEU A 168 -3.52 -5.43 1.80
C LEU A 168 -4.86 -6.03 1.43
N VAL A 169 -5.37 -6.92 2.28
CA VAL A 169 -6.65 -7.59 2.06
C VAL A 169 -7.54 -7.52 3.30
N ASP A 170 -8.83 -7.52 3.09
CA ASP A 170 -9.82 -7.77 4.13
C ASP A 170 -10.70 -8.94 3.68
N PRO A 171 -10.34 -10.18 4.03
CA PRO A 171 -11.03 -11.37 3.56
C PRO A 171 -12.48 -11.41 4.00
N SER A 172 -12.83 -10.90 5.17
CA SER A 172 -14.18 -10.91 5.72
C SER A 172 -15.18 -10.08 4.91
N ALA A 173 -14.71 -9.00 4.27
CA ALA A 173 -15.54 -8.10 3.46
C ALA A 173 -15.24 -8.15 1.95
N GLY A 174 -14.20 -8.88 1.55
CA GLY A 174 -13.77 -8.97 0.15
C GLY A 174 -13.20 -7.68 -0.38
N ARG A 175 -12.28 -7.04 0.38
CA ARG A 175 -11.60 -5.81 0.00
C ARG A 175 -10.13 -6.06 -0.26
N ALA A 176 -9.53 -5.25 -1.15
CA ALA A 176 -8.09 -5.24 -1.40
C ALA A 176 -7.61 -3.82 -1.67
N CYS A 177 -6.35 -3.56 -1.36
CA CYS A 177 -5.67 -2.29 -1.64
C CYS A 177 -4.21 -2.57 -2.02
N LEU A 178 -3.76 -2.00 -3.13
CA LEU A 178 -2.34 -2.00 -3.48
C LEU A 178 -1.65 -0.86 -2.75
N ILE A 179 -0.47 -1.16 -2.21
CA ILE A 179 0.36 -0.21 -1.47
C ILE A 179 1.75 -0.11 -2.11
N ASP A 180 2.60 0.79 -1.61
CA ASP A 180 3.97 1.03 -2.11
C ASP A 180 4.02 1.46 -3.58
N LEU A 181 3.16 2.42 -3.94
CA LEU A 181 2.95 2.88 -5.32
C LEU A 181 3.92 3.99 -5.75
N ASP A 182 4.84 4.41 -4.93
CA ASP A 182 5.84 5.42 -5.28
C ASP A 182 6.99 4.86 -6.16
N GLY A 183 7.16 3.54 -6.22
CA GLY A 183 8.08 2.82 -7.11
C GLY A 183 7.46 2.33 -8.43
N LEU A 184 6.31 2.86 -8.86
CA LEU A 184 5.67 2.43 -10.11
C LEU A 184 6.59 2.59 -11.32
N VAL A 185 6.56 1.59 -12.19
CA VAL A 185 7.26 1.58 -13.47
C VAL A 185 6.45 2.34 -14.52
N VAL A 186 7.14 3.16 -15.29
CA VAL A 186 6.62 3.74 -16.52
C VAL A 186 7.44 3.14 -17.66
N PRO A 187 6.85 2.29 -18.52
CA PRO A 187 7.57 1.69 -19.65
C PRO A 187 8.32 2.74 -20.47
N SER A 188 9.55 2.45 -20.85
CA SER A 188 10.45 3.31 -21.64
C SER A 188 10.89 4.62 -20.94
N LYS A 189 10.38 4.94 -19.75
CA LYS A 189 10.76 6.15 -19.02
C LYS A 189 11.41 5.87 -17.68
N PHE A 190 10.75 5.08 -16.83
CA PHE A 190 11.25 4.72 -15.50
C PHE A 190 11.25 3.19 -15.36
N PRO A 191 12.42 2.55 -15.47
CA PRO A 191 12.55 1.12 -15.25
C PRO A 191 12.30 0.77 -13.77
N PRO A 192 12.10 -0.50 -13.42
CA PRO A 192 11.95 -0.93 -12.05
C PRO A 192 13.23 -0.63 -11.24
N ASP A 193 13.08 -0.12 -10.02
CA ASP A 193 14.20 0.09 -9.09
C ASP A 193 14.63 -1.22 -8.44
N VAL A 194 13.72 -2.17 -8.37
CA VAL A 194 13.92 -3.49 -7.74
C VAL A 194 13.44 -4.56 -8.72
N ALA A 195 14.25 -5.59 -8.94
CA ALA A 195 13.75 -6.82 -9.53
C ALA A 195 12.69 -7.40 -8.57
N GLY A 196 11.49 -7.67 -9.08
CA GLY A 196 10.38 -8.16 -8.26
C GLY A 196 10.76 -9.34 -7.39
N THR A 197 10.06 -9.50 -6.29
CA THR A 197 10.21 -10.68 -5.41
C THR A 197 9.80 -11.93 -6.19
N PRO A 198 10.63 -13.00 -6.24
CA PRO A 198 10.30 -14.24 -6.92
C PRO A 198 9.07 -14.93 -6.35
#